data_61bc5eb50ba4c5de9e13f641e1ae7da2
#
_entry.id   61bc5eb50ba4c5de9e13f641e1ae7da2
#
_cell.length_a   1.000
_cell.length_b   1.000
_cell.length_c   1.000
_cell.angle_alpha   90.00
_cell.angle_beta   90.00
_cell.angle_gamma   90.00
#
_symmetry.space_group_name_H-M   'P 1'
#
loop_
_entity.id
_entity.type
_entity.pdbx_description
1 polymer ?
#
loop_
_entity_poly.entity_id
_entity_poly.type
_entity_poly.pdbx_seq_one_letter_code
_entity_poly.pdbx_strand_id
1 'polypeptide(L)'
;MDSYLISIAGNIAAGKSTLTKALEKRTGGRIMSFLERVDYVKENGYLQKYYEAVSAYDRLKGTKLVGKDRNDFLKVKEAAEYWGYKIQETYFLSRLLDLGVLSELLREGQSVAQDRSIYEDQIFTKNSNNNEYITDEDYRRYLDLFKLVMRNKPTPDLIIYLESDVAALKSRIVGRSRGEESELADPGNSYLSNLNDLYRPWIMKCGFPYLIVDTEEIDFRTEQGLEQVVGDIIRTVPGTKDLFD
;
A
#
# COMPACT_ATOMS: atom_id res chain seq x y z
N MET A 1 -24.84 4.87 -16.17
CA MET A 1 -24.33 3.56 -15.71
C MET A 1 -23.75 3.80 -14.34
N ASP A 2 -23.87 2.83 -13.46
CA ASP A 2 -23.22 2.93 -12.15
C ASP A 2 -21.69 2.82 -12.36
N SER A 3 -20.94 3.66 -11.69
CA SER A 3 -19.47 3.60 -11.68
C SER A 3 -19.00 2.88 -10.43
N TYR A 4 -17.89 2.14 -10.52
CA TYR A 4 -17.36 1.32 -9.45
C TYR A 4 -15.91 1.70 -9.14
N LEU A 5 -15.58 1.79 -7.85
CA LEU A 5 -14.23 1.93 -7.34
C LEU A 5 -13.72 0.58 -6.81
N ILE A 6 -12.82 -0.04 -7.55
CA ILE A 6 -12.14 -1.27 -7.15
C ILE A 6 -10.74 -0.91 -6.65
N SER A 7 -10.50 -1.05 -5.36
CA SER A 7 -9.19 -0.78 -4.77
C SER A 7 -8.35 -2.05 -4.69
N ILE A 8 -7.12 -2.03 -5.19
CA ILE A 8 -6.21 -3.17 -5.15
C ILE A 8 -5.17 -2.92 -4.06
N ALA A 9 -5.27 -3.70 -3.00
CA ALA A 9 -4.42 -3.64 -1.82
C ALA A 9 -3.41 -4.80 -1.80
N GLY A 10 -2.33 -4.64 -1.07
CA GLY A 10 -1.32 -5.68 -0.90
C GLY A 10 0.07 -5.13 -0.64
N ASN A 11 0.95 -6.00 -0.20
CA ASN A 11 2.31 -5.67 0.18
C ASN A 11 3.14 -5.12 -1.02
N ILE A 12 4.33 -4.64 -0.75
CA ILE A 12 5.29 -4.23 -1.78
C ILE A 12 5.59 -5.45 -2.67
N ALA A 13 5.58 -5.26 -3.98
CA ALA A 13 5.79 -6.30 -5.00
C ALA A 13 4.68 -7.40 -5.10
N ALA A 14 3.52 -7.23 -4.47
CA ALA A 14 2.41 -8.19 -4.58
C ALA A 14 1.75 -8.25 -5.98
N GLY A 15 2.02 -7.28 -6.88
CA GLY A 15 1.48 -7.30 -8.24
C GLY A 15 0.30 -6.35 -8.48
N LYS A 16 0.02 -5.43 -7.57
CA LYS A 16 -1.10 -4.48 -7.65
C LYS A 16 -1.21 -3.77 -9.00
N SER A 17 -0.16 -3.07 -9.42
CA SER A 17 -0.14 -2.35 -10.71
C SER A 17 -0.32 -3.28 -11.92
N THR A 18 0.08 -4.55 -11.79
CA THR A 18 -0.12 -5.56 -12.83
C THR A 18 -1.60 -5.92 -12.96
N LEU A 19 -2.27 -6.20 -11.84
CA LEU A 19 -3.70 -6.52 -11.86
C LEU A 19 -4.53 -5.31 -12.29
N THR A 20 -4.20 -4.10 -11.80
CA THR A 20 -4.88 -2.86 -12.17
C THR A 20 -4.90 -2.67 -13.70
N LYS A 21 -3.73 -2.80 -14.35
CA LYS A 21 -3.61 -2.71 -15.82
C LYS A 21 -4.28 -3.87 -16.56
N ALA A 22 -4.25 -5.09 -15.97
CA ALA A 22 -4.90 -6.24 -16.56
C ALA A 22 -6.42 -6.07 -16.61
N LEU A 23 -7.03 -5.51 -15.56
CA LEU A 23 -8.47 -5.20 -15.52
C LEU A 23 -8.85 -4.13 -16.54
N GLU A 24 -8.05 -3.07 -16.69
CA GLU A 24 -8.28 -2.05 -17.74
C GLU A 24 -8.26 -2.67 -19.13
N LYS A 25 -7.21 -3.44 -19.43
CA LYS A 25 -7.07 -4.13 -20.72
C LYS A 25 -8.23 -5.11 -20.98
N ARG A 26 -8.62 -5.90 -19.98
CA ARG A 26 -9.70 -6.89 -20.06
C ARG A 26 -11.07 -6.26 -20.36
N THR A 27 -11.28 -5.07 -19.84
CA THR A 27 -12.55 -4.34 -20.01
C THR A 27 -12.55 -3.35 -21.17
N GLY A 28 -11.47 -3.27 -21.94
CA GLY A 28 -11.35 -2.28 -23.03
C GLY A 28 -11.45 -0.83 -22.53
N GLY A 29 -11.01 -0.55 -21.30
CA GLY A 29 -11.02 0.78 -20.69
C GLY A 29 -12.30 1.13 -19.94
N ARG A 30 -13.32 0.25 -19.88
CA ARG A 30 -14.52 0.48 -19.04
C ARG A 30 -14.17 0.57 -17.55
N ILE A 31 -13.13 -0.14 -17.12
CA ILE A 31 -12.45 0.09 -15.85
C ILE A 31 -11.11 0.76 -16.19
N MET A 32 -10.93 1.99 -15.76
CA MET A 32 -9.68 2.73 -15.95
C MET A 32 -8.67 2.35 -14.85
N SER A 33 -7.42 2.15 -15.21
CA SER A 33 -6.35 1.93 -14.24
C SER A 33 -5.89 3.26 -13.64
N PHE A 34 -5.88 3.35 -12.32
CA PHE A 34 -5.37 4.47 -11.56
C PHE A 34 -4.17 4.02 -10.72
N LEU A 35 -2.97 4.30 -11.22
CA LEU A 35 -1.73 3.83 -10.61
C LEU A 35 -1.29 4.73 -9.46
N GLU A 36 -0.61 4.15 -8.47
CA GLU A 36 -0.04 4.89 -7.34
C GLU A 36 0.94 5.96 -7.85
N ARG A 37 0.76 7.21 -7.42
CA ARG A 37 1.63 8.33 -7.74
C ARG A 37 2.74 8.44 -6.70
N VAL A 38 3.89 7.89 -7.03
CA VAL A 38 5.08 7.91 -6.16
C VAL A 38 6.14 8.94 -6.61
N ASP A 39 5.93 9.58 -7.74
CA ASP A 39 6.93 10.43 -8.38
C ASP A 39 7.35 11.59 -7.46
N TYR A 40 6.41 12.29 -6.84
CA TYR A 40 6.71 13.38 -5.91
C TYR A 40 7.60 12.94 -4.73
N VAL A 41 7.34 11.76 -4.19
CA VAL A 41 8.10 11.20 -3.05
C VAL A 41 9.53 10.87 -3.45
N LYS A 42 9.71 10.33 -4.68
CA LYS A 42 11.01 9.96 -5.24
C LYS A 42 11.83 11.17 -5.68
N GLU A 43 11.22 12.08 -6.44
CA GLU A 43 11.89 13.28 -6.97
C GLU A 43 12.44 14.19 -5.87
N ASN A 44 11.77 14.24 -4.71
CA ASN A 44 12.23 15.01 -3.55
C ASN A 44 13.17 14.22 -2.62
N GLY A 45 13.49 12.98 -2.95
CA GLY A 45 14.39 12.13 -2.17
C GLY A 45 13.85 11.75 -0.78
N TYR A 46 12.54 11.89 -0.52
CA TYR A 46 11.96 11.61 0.80
C TYR A 46 12.02 10.14 1.14
N LEU A 47 11.77 9.28 0.16
CA LEU A 47 11.83 7.84 0.35
C LEU A 47 13.26 7.38 0.69
N GLN A 48 14.26 7.91 -0.01
CA GLN A 48 15.67 7.62 0.28
C GLN A 48 16.05 8.05 1.70
N LYS A 49 15.72 9.28 2.09
CA LYS A 49 16.00 9.79 3.45
C LYS A 49 15.32 8.96 4.54
N TYR A 50 14.09 8.51 4.27
CA TYR A 50 13.39 7.61 5.17
C TYR A 50 14.14 6.29 5.34
N TYR A 51 14.51 5.60 4.25
CA TYR A 51 15.23 4.34 4.33
C TYR A 51 16.59 4.49 4.99
N GLU A 52 17.37 5.53 4.67
CA GLU A 52 18.65 5.83 5.31
C GLU A 52 18.50 6.02 6.83
N ALA A 53 17.48 6.76 7.28
CA ALA A 53 17.25 7.04 8.69
C ALA A 53 16.83 5.80 9.47
N VAL A 54 15.85 5.02 8.94
CA VAL A 54 15.36 3.81 9.62
C VAL A 54 16.41 2.70 9.62
N SER A 55 17.18 2.52 8.53
CA SER A 55 18.27 1.55 8.48
C SER A 55 19.41 1.91 9.46
N ALA A 56 19.69 3.20 9.63
CA ALA A 56 20.66 3.65 10.65
C ALA A 56 20.16 3.35 12.08
N TYR A 57 18.88 3.59 12.33
CA TYR A 57 18.26 3.29 13.62
C TYR A 57 18.25 1.78 13.91
N ASP A 58 17.83 0.94 12.98
CA ASP A 58 17.76 -0.51 13.17
C ASP A 58 19.11 -1.14 13.44
N ARG A 59 20.18 -0.63 12.81
CA ARG A 59 21.57 -1.08 13.08
C ARG A 59 22.02 -0.80 14.51
N LEU A 60 21.52 0.26 15.13
CA LEU A 60 21.89 0.64 16.50
C LEU A 60 20.92 0.12 17.55
N LYS A 61 19.67 -0.20 17.15
CA LYS A 61 18.64 -0.74 18.03
C LYS A 61 19.06 -2.12 18.56
N GLY A 62 19.15 -2.25 19.87
CA GLY A 62 19.58 -3.50 20.50
C GLY A 62 21.07 -3.60 20.83
N THR A 63 21.89 -2.62 20.43
CA THR A 63 23.28 -2.56 20.85
C THR A 63 23.41 -2.03 22.29
N LYS A 64 24.39 -2.55 23.06
CA LYS A 64 24.71 -1.97 24.39
C LYS A 64 25.39 -0.64 24.18
N LEU A 65 24.66 0.44 24.44
CA LEU A 65 25.15 1.81 24.30
C LEU A 65 25.72 2.33 25.60
N VAL A 66 26.96 2.85 25.58
CA VAL A 66 27.64 3.42 26.75
C VAL A 66 28.15 4.82 26.42
N GLY A 67 27.81 5.81 27.24
CA GLY A 67 28.40 7.15 27.16
C GLY A 67 28.07 7.90 25.87
N LYS A 68 29.08 8.18 25.04
CA LYS A 68 28.95 8.98 23.81
C LYS A 68 28.00 8.34 22.78
N ASP A 69 27.97 7.02 22.74
CA ASP A 69 27.14 6.24 21.81
C ASP A 69 25.62 6.47 22.07
N ARG A 70 25.25 6.81 23.31
CA ARG A 70 23.86 7.11 23.67
C ARG A 70 23.33 8.39 22.99
N ASN A 71 24.15 9.42 22.91
CA ASN A 71 23.75 10.68 22.24
C ASN A 71 23.62 10.48 20.73
N ASP A 72 24.50 9.69 20.14
CA ASP A 72 24.43 9.39 18.71
C ASP A 72 23.22 8.51 18.40
N PHE A 73 22.87 7.54 19.26
CA PHE A 73 21.64 6.79 19.16
C PHE A 73 20.39 7.67 19.21
N LEU A 74 20.33 8.63 20.15
CA LEU A 74 19.18 9.54 20.24
C LEU A 74 19.01 10.37 18.97
N LYS A 75 20.08 10.89 18.38
CA LYS A 75 20.01 11.62 17.11
C LYS A 75 19.52 10.76 15.96
N VAL A 76 19.98 9.52 15.89
CA VAL A 76 19.56 8.57 14.85
C VAL A 76 18.09 8.19 15.04
N LYS A 77 17.66 8.01 16.28
CA LYS A 77 16.24 7.76 16.61
C LYS A 77 15.36 8.95 16.22
N GLU A 78 15.74 10.16 16.59
CA GLU A 78 15.03 11.40 16.21
C GLU A 78 14.94 11.56 14.69
N ALA A 79 16.00 11.21 13.95
CA ALA A 79 15.99 11.24 12.50
C ALA A 79 15.03 10.19 11.91
N ALA A 80 14.99 8.97 12.48
CA ALA A 80 14.07 7.91 12.05
C ALA A 80 12.61 8.32 12.31
N GLU A 81 12.31 8.87 13.48
CA GLU A 81 10.97 9.36 13.85
C GLU A 81 10.54 10.52 12.95
N TYR A 82 11.43 11.47 12.69
CA TYR A 82 11.14 12.61 11.81
C TYR A 82 10.84 12.16 10.37
N TRP A 83 11.72 11.37 9.77
CA TRP A 83 11.53 10.91 8.38
C TRP A 83 10.41 9.87 8.28
N GLY A 84 10.23 9.04 9.31
CA GLY A 84 9.13 8.09 9.42
C GLY A 84 7.77 8.80 9.37
N TYR A 85 7.59 9.87 10.16
CA TYR A 85 6.36 10.65 10.11
C TYR A 85 6.20 11.39 8.78
N LYS A 86 7.27 12.04 8.29
CA LYS A 86 7.25 12.79 7.03
C LYS A 86 6.86 11.95 5.84
N ILE A 87 7.34 10.71 5.74
CA ILE A 87 6.99 9.85 4.62
C ILE A 87 5.51 9.42 4.68
N GLN A 88 4.98 9.09 5.87
CA GLN A 88 3.57 8.73 6.05
C GLN A 88 2.65 9.92 5.74
N GLU A 89 2.97 11.11 6.23
CA GLU A 89 2.25 12.35 5.94
C GLU A 89 2.22 12.63 4.42
N THR A 90 3.35 12.46 3.75
CA THR A 90 3.48 12.72 2.31
C THR A 90 2.62 11.76 1.49
N TYR A 91 2.66 10.46 1.78
CA TYR A 91 1.80 9.47 1.11
C TYR A 91 0.33 9.72 1.39
N PHE A 92 -0.04 10.03 2.62
CA PHE A 92 -1.41 10.35 3.00
C PHE A 92 -1.96 11.54 2.21
N LEU A 93 -1.20 12.65 2.14
CA LEU A 93 -1.60 13.83 1.38
C LEU A 93 -1.69 13.55 -0.13
N SER A 94 -0.75 12.80 -0.68
CA SER A 94 -0.79 12.39 -2.09
C SER A 94 -2.07 11.61 -2.40
N ARG A 95 -2.41 10.61 -1.60
CA ARG A 95 -3.62 9.81 -1.78
C ARG A 95 -4.91 10.59 -1.51
N LEU A 96 -4.85 11.58 -0.63
CA LEU A 96 -5.98 12.49 -0.43
C LEU A 96 -6.27 13.33 -1.68
N LEU A 97 -5.23 13.79 -2.38
CA LEU A 97 -5.39 14.47 -3.67
C LEU A 97 -5.94 13.53 -4.74
N ASP A 98 -5.48 12.27 -4.75
CA ASP A 98 -6.01 11.25 -5.65
C ASP A 98 -7.51 11.00 -5.46
N LEU A 99 -8.01 11.03 -4.23
CA LEU A 99 -9.45 10.92 -3.96
C LEU A 99 -10.28 12.03 -4.62
N GLY A 100 -9.72 13.22 -4.79
CA GLY A 100 -10.38 14.30 -5.54
C GLY A 100 -10.59 13.90 -7.00
N VAL A 101 -9.55 13.42 -7.65
CA VAL A 101 -9.59 12.96 -9.05
C VAL A 101 -10.52 11.75 -9.20
N LEU A 102 -10.42 10.78 -8.30
CA LEU A 102 -11.29 9.59 -8.31
C LEU A 102 -12.76 9.96 -8.16
N SER A 103 -13.08 10.93 -7.27
CA SER A 103 -14.45 11.42 -7.10
C SER A 103 -15.03 12.02 -8.36
N GLU A 104 -14.21 12.71 -9.17
CA GLU A 104 -14.63 13.29 -10.46
C GLU A 104 -14.88 12.19 -11.49
N LEU A 105 -13.94 11.26 -11.65
CA LEU A 105 -14.07 10.14 -12.57
C LEU A 105 -15.33 9.30 -12.29
N LEU A 106 -15.56 8.95 -11.03
CA LEU A 106 -16.75 8.20 -10.63
C LEU A 106 -18.04 8.98 -10.93
N ARG A 107 -18.07 10.29 -10.67
CA ARG A 107 -19.24 11.13 -10.98
C ARG A 107 -19.51 11.23 -12.48
N GLU A 108 -18.48 11.15 -13.32
CA GLU A 108 -18.58 11.09 -14.78
C GLU A 108 -18.99 9.70 -15.30
N GLY A 109 -19.20 8.73 -14.41
CA GLY A 109 -19.62 7.38 -14.76
C GLY A 109 -18.45 6.44 -15.12
N GLN A 110 -17.19 6.88 -14.90
CA GLN A 110 -16.00 6.06 -15.16
C GLN A 110 -15.73 5.14 -13.97
N SER A 111 -15.75 3.83 -14.18
CA SER A 111 -15.27 2.86 -13.19
C SER A 111 -13.74 2.84 -13.12
N VAL A 112 -13.19 2.64 -11.93
CA VAL A 112 -11.75 2.74 -11.68
C VAL A 112 -11.21 1.55 -10.91
N ALA A 113 -10.09 0.99 -11.36
CA ALA A 113 -9.24 0.10 -10.57
C ALA A 113 -8.05 0.90 -10.03
N GLN A 114 -7.99 1.06 -8.71
CA GLN A 114 -6.97 1.87 -8.03
C GLN A 114 -5.86 0.98 -7.46
N ASP A 115 -4.62 1.23 -7.88
CA ASP A 115 -3.42 0.65 -7.25
C ASP A 115 -3.13 1.38 -5.95
N ARG A 116 -3.41 0.74 -4.84
CA ARG A 116 -3.23 1.22 -3.48
C ARG A 116 -4.14 2.41 -3.10
N SER A 117 -5.05 2.17 -2.20
CA SER A 117 -5.97 3.18 -1.70
C SER A 117 -5.48 3.85 -0.41
N ILE A 118 -6.06 5.02 -0.10
CA ILE A 118 -5.82 5.71 1.17
C ILE A 118 -6.25 4.85 2.38
N TYR A 119 -7.19 3.91 2.20
CA TYR A 119 -7.69 3.06 3.29
C TYR A 119 -6.63 2.09 3.82
N GLU A 120 -5.67 1.67 2.99
CA GLU A 120 -4.57 0.80 3.44
C GLU A 120 -3.37 1.56 4.03
N ASP A 121 -3.33 2.91 3.95
CA ASP A 121 -2.26 3.72 4.55
C ASP A 121 -2.07 3.47 6.04
N GLN A 122 -3.16 3.18 6.73
CA GLN A 122 -3.13 2.86 8.15
C GLN A 122 -2.22 1.66 8.47
N ILE A 123 -2.06 0.73 7.53
CA ILE A 123 -1.17 -0.44 7.67
C ILE A 123 0.28 0.02 7.73
N PHE A 124 0.69 0.87 6.79
CA PHE A 124 2.07 1.39 6.73
C PHE A 124 2.39 2.27 7.94
N THR A 125 1.46 3.15 8.31
CA THR A 125 1.62 4.00 9.50
C THR A 125 1.68 3.16 10.77
N LYS A 126 0.84 2.11 10.89
CA LYS A 126 0.91 1.17 12.02
C LYS A 126 2.21 0.39 12.04
N ASN A 127 2.69 -0.05 10.88
CA ASN A 127 4.00 -0.72 10.78
C ASN A 127 5.13 0.20 11.24
N SER A 128 5.12 1.46 10.81
CA SER A 128 6.11 2.46 11.24
C SER A 128 6.06 2.69 12.76
N ASN A 129 4.87 2.73 13.36
CA ASN A 129 4.72 2.86 14.81
C ASN A 129 5.22 1.60 15.55
N ASN A 130 4.88 0.40 15.07
CA ASN A 130 5.34 -0.85 15.67
C ASN A 130 6.88 -1.00 15.66
N ASN A 131 7.54 -0.42 14.65
CA ASN A 131 9.00 -0.44 14.53
C ASN A 131 9.67 0.78 15.18
N GLU A 132 8.90 1.65 15.85
CA GLU A 132 9.40 2.88 16.50
C GLU A 132 9.99 3.91 15.51
N TYR A 133 9.54 3.88 14.24
CA TYR A 133 9.90 4.88 13.22
C TYR A 133 9.00 6.12 13.26
N ILE A 134 7.94 6.08 14.05
CA ILE A 134 7.11 7.22 14.45
C ILE A 134 6.72 7.07 15.92
N THR A 135 6.49 8.19 16.58
CA THR A 135 6.05 8.19 17.99
C THR A 135 4.59 7.74 18.12
N ASP A 136 4.19 7.31 19.32
CA ASP A 136 2.78 7.03 19.61
C ASP A 136 1.89 8.27 19.50
N GLU A 137 2.46 9.46 19.73
CA GLU A 137 1.75 10.73 19.58
C GLU A 137 1.48 11.03 18.10
N ASP A 138 2.48 10.90 17.24
CA ASP A 138 2.35 11.08 15.80
C ASP A 138 1.39 10.06 15.18
N TYR A 139 1.45 8.80 15.64
CA TYR A 139 0.50 7.77 15.19
C TYR A 139 -0.94 8.11 15.56
N ARG A 140 -1.19 8.56 16.80
CA ARG A 140 -2.53 9.00 17.22
C ARG A 140 -3.01 10.20 16.41
N ARG A 141 -2.14 11.20 16.21
CA ARG A 141 -2.42 12.36 15.36
C ARG A 141 -2.79 11.97 13.94
N TYR A 142 -2.04 11.03 13.34
CA TYR A 142 -2.36 10.50 12.01
C TYR A 142 -3.76 9.88 11.98
N LEU A 143 -4.12 9.04 12.95
CA LEU A 143 -5.44 8.40 13.00
C LEU A 143 -6.59 9.41 13.16
N ASP A 144 -6.38 10.47 13.92
CA ASP A 144 -7.39 11.53 14.09
C ASP A 144 -7.56 12.35 12.80
N LEU A 145 -6.47 12.68 12.11
CA LEU A 145 -6.51 13.32 10.79
C LEU A 145 -7.19 12.42 9.77
N PHE A 146 -6.86 11.13 9.75
CA PHE A 146 -7.49 10.15 8.87
C PHE A 146 -9.02 10.14 9.07
N LYS A 147 -9.49 10.00 10.31
CA LYS A 147 -10.93 10.01 10.63
C LYS A 147 -11.61 11.31 10.20
N LEU A 148 -10.95 12.45 10.40
CA LEU A 148 -11.49 13.76 10.04
C LEU A 148 -11.65 13.90 8.53
N VAL A 149 -10.61 13.53 7.78
CA VAL A 149 -10.55 13.73 6.33
C VAL A 149 -11.44 12.75 5.59
N MET A 150 -11.56 11.50 6.08
CA MET A 150 -12.33 10.44 5.41
C MET A 150 -13.85 10.59 5.53
N ARG A 151 -14.34 11.57 6.27
CA ARG A 151 -15.78 11.88 6.30
C ARG A 151 -16.25 12.30 4.90
N ASN A 152 -17.27 11.60 4.38
CA ASN A 152 -17.87 11.89 3.07
C ASN A 152 -16.91 11.73 1.85
N LYS A 153 -15.89 10.90 1.96
CA LYS A 153 -15.03 10.52 0.83
C LYS A 153 -15.57 9.29 0.12
N PRO A 154 -15.27 9.10 -1.18
CA PRO A 154 -15.68 7.89 -1.87
C PRO A 154 -15.10 6.66 -1.18
N THR A 155 -15.94 5.66 -1.03
CA THR A 155 -15.57 4.36 -0.47
C THR A 155 -15.39 3.36 -1.60
N PRO A 156 -14.48 2.40 -1.48
CA PRO A 156 -14.37 1.34 -2.48
C PRO A 156 -15.62 0.45 -2.46
N ASP A 157 -16.12 0.12 -3.65
CA ASP A 157 -17.16 -0.89 -3.83
C ASP A 157 -16.60 -2.29 -3.62
N LEU A 158 -15.29 -2.45 -3.85
CA LEU A 158 -14.55 -3.68 -3.64
C LEU A 158 -13.09 -3.38 -3.30
N ILE A 159 -12.53 -4.11 -2.31
CA ILE A 159 -11.09 -4.19 -2.08
C ILE A 159 -10.60 -5.57 -2.50
N ILE A 160 -9.64 -5.64 -3.41
CA ILE A 160 -8.94 -6.87 -3.77
C ILE A 160 -7.59 -6.88 -3.03
N TYR A 161 -7.46 -7.74 -2.04
CA TYR A 161 -6.21 -7.92 -1.32
C TYR A 161 -5.38 -9.03 -1.99
N LEU A 162 -4.22 -8.64 -2.52
CA LEU A 162 -3.23 -9.56 -3.07
C LEU A 162 -2.38 -10.12 -1.94
N GLU A 163 -2.71 -11.33 -1.50
CA GLU A 163 -1.93 -12.06 -0.51
C GLU A 163 -0.73 -12.72 -1.19
N SER A 164 0.45 -12.57 -0.61
CA SER A 164 1.70 -13.12 -1.15
C SER A 164 2.63 -13.52 -0.02
N ASP A 165 3.31 -14.64 -0.16
CA ASP A 165 4.35 -15.04 0.78
C ASP A 165 5.55 -14.08 0.74
N VAL A 166 6.19 -13.87 1.89
CA VAL A 166 7.36 -12.99 2.02
C VAL A 166 8.50 -13.40 1.09
N ALA A 167 8.72 -14.72 0.91
CA ALA A 167 9.74 -15.24 0.01
C ALA A 167 9.47 -14.85 -1.46
N ALA A 168 8.21 -14.97 -1.89
CA ALA A 168 7.78 -14.53 -3.23
C ALA A 168 7.94 -13.02 -3.42
N LEU A 169 7.56 -12.20 -2.41
CA LEU A 169 7.74 -10.76 -2.45
C LEU A 169 9.21 -10.36 -2.58
N LYS A 170 10.11 -10.95 -1.77
CA LYS A 170 11.55 -10.71 -1.84
C LYS A 170 12.12 -11.06 -3.21
N SER A 171 11.75 -12.21 -3.76
CA SER A 171 12.16 -12.65 -5.11
C SER A 171 11.72 -11.64 -6.19
N ARG A 172 10.47 -11.16 -6.10
CA ARG A 172 9.94 -10.17 -7.05
C ARG A 172 10.61 -8.80 -6.92
N ILE A 173 11.04 -8.38 -5.71
CA ILE A 173 11.80 -7.15 -5.50
C ILE A 173 13.16 -7.24 -6.18
N VAL A 174 13.90 -8.34 -5.96
CA VAL A 174 15.20 -8.57 -6.63
C VAL A 174 15.06 -8.51 -8.15
N GLY A 175 14.02 -9.16 -8.70
CA GLY A 175 13.76 -9.17 -10.14
C GLY A 175 13.40 -7.81 -10.75
N ARG A 176 12.94 -6.83 -9.95
CA ARG A 176 12.56 -5.49 -10.43
C ARG A 176 13.72 -4.50 -10.50
N SER A 177 14.86 -4.79 -9.89
CA SER A 177 16.08 -3.93 -9.87
C SER A 177 15.80 -2.48 -9.42
N ARG A 178 14.83 -2.25 -8.56
CA ARG A 178 14.58 -0.93 -7.95
C ARG A 178 15.50 -0.76 -6.75
N GLY A 179 16.57 0.04 -6.90
CA GLY A 179 17.62 0.20 -5.90
C GLY A 179 17.13 0.59 -4.51
N GLU A 180 16.10 1.44 -4.42
CA GLU A 180 15.53 1.94 -3.16
C GLU A 180 14.84 0.85 -2.32
N GLU A 181 14.31 -0.19 -2.97
CA GLU A 181 13.60 -1.31 -2.33
C GLU A 181 14.54 -2.51 -2.06
N SER A 182 15.79 -2.48 -2.52
CA SER A 182 16.70 -3.64 -2.47
C SER A 182 16.94 -4.15 -1.05
N GLU A 183 17.06 -3.27 -0.06
CA GLU A 183 17.26 -3.64 1.35
C GLU A 183 16.08 -4.44 1.93
N LEU A 184 14.87 -4.29 1.37
CA LEU A 184 13.68 -5.06 1.79
C LEU A 184 13.81 -6.55 1.43
N ALA A 185 14.64 -6.88 0.44
CA ALA A 185 14.88 -8.25 0.02
C ALA A 185 15.91 -8.98 0.91
N ASP A 186 16.64 -8.28 1.76
CA ASP A 186 17.63 -8.90 2.65
C ASP A 186 16.96 -9.95 3.55
N PRO A 187 17.62 -11.12 3.76
CA PRO A 187 17.04 -12.21 4.56
C PRO A 187 16.68 -11.78 5.99
N GLY A 188 17.48 -10.89 6.60
CA GLY A 188 17.27 -10.39 7.96
C GLY A 188 16.23 -9.27 8.07
N ASN A 189 15.75 -8.72 6.94
CA ASN A 189 14.77 -7.64 6.96
C ASN A 189 13.34 -8.18 7.17
N SER A 190 12.71 -7.78 8.27
CA SER A 190 11.36 -8.20 8.67
C SER A 190 10.23 -7.27 8.19
N TYR A 191 10.56 -6.21 7.45
CA TYR A 191 9.58 -5.20 7.07
C TYR A 191 8.37 -5.76 6.32
N LEU A 192 8.63 -6.63 5.32
CA LEU A 192 7.57 -7.27 4.52
C LEU A 192 6.75 -8.27 5.36
N SER A 193 7.38 -9.00 6.27
CA SER A 193 6.68 -9.90 7.20
C SER A 193 5.75 -9.11 8.12
N ASN A 194 6.27 -8.04 8.72
CA ASN A 194 5.50 -7.18 9.61
C ASN A 194 4.28 -6.54 8.90
N LEU A 195 4.42 -6.18 7.62
CA LEU A 195 3.30 -5.73 6.81
C LEU A 195 2.28 -6.83 6.57
N ASN A 196 2.69 -8.04 6.18
CA ASN A 196 1.78 -9.16 5.95
C ASN A 196 0.95 -9.47 7.20
N ASP A 197 1.57 -9.43 8.40
CA ASP A 197 0.89 -9.65 9.66
C ASP A 197 -0.21 -8.60 9.95
N LEU A 198 -0.08 -7.41 9.37
CA LEU A 198 -1.05 -6.33 9.50
C LEU A 198 -2.16 -6.37 8.43
N TYR A 199 -1.85 -6.85 7.21
CA TYR A 199 -2.81 -6.85 6.10
C TYR A 199 -4.01 -7.75 6.35
N ARG A 200 -3.79 -9.00 6.76
CA ARG A 200 -4.88 -9.97 6.91
C ARG A 200 -5.90 -9.56 7.98
N PRO A 201 -5.50 -9.12 9.20
CA PRO A 201 -6.45 -8.58 10.18
C PRO A 201 -7.16 -7.30 9.72
N TRP A 202 -6.47 -6.47 8.93
CA TRP A 202 -7.05 -5.23 8.40
C TRP A 202 -8.14 -5.51 7.38
N ILE A 203 -7.90 -6.36 6.38
CA ILE A 203 -8.89 -6.64 5.33
C ILE A 203 -10.16 -7.26 5.91
N MET A 204 -10.02 -8.14 6.90
CA MET A 204 -11.18 -8.76 7.57
C MET A 204 -12.03 -7.77 8.39
N LYS A 205 -11.49 -6.58 8.69
CA LYS A 205 -12.13 -5.54 9.50
C LYS A 205 -12.36 -4.23 8.76
N CYS A 206 -12.04 -4.16 7.46
CA CYS A 206 -12.06 -2.92 6.69
C CYS A 206 -13.46 -2.31 6.52
N GLY A 207 -14.51 -3.11 6.66
CA GLY A 207 -15.91 -2.66 6.55
C GLY A 207 -16.41 -2.50 5.12
N PHE A 208 -15.63 -2.92 4.11
CA PHE A 208 -15.98 -2.91 2.70
C PHE A 208 -16.09 -4.33 2.16
N PRO A 209 -16.81 -4.57 1.05
CA PRO A 209 -16.70 -5.83 0.30
C PRO A 209 -15.24 -6.09 -0.07
N TYR A 210 -14.78 -7.32 0.08
CA TYR A 210 -13.39 -7.65 -0.23
C TYR A 210 -13.24 -9.03 -0.86
N LEU A 211 -12.14 -9.18 -1.61
CA LEU A 211 -11.62 -10.46 -2.11
C LEU A 211 -10.19 -10.63 -1.61
N ILE A 212 -9.83 -11.87 -1.30
CA ILE A 212 -8.43 -12.26 -1.07
C ILE A 212 -8.00 -13.10 -2.26
N VAL A 213 -6.95 -12.66 -2.94
CA VAL A 213 -6.35 -13.36 -4.08
C VAL A 213 -4.97 -13.82 -3.66
N ASP A 214 -4.80 -15.13 -3.50
CA ASP A 214 -3.51 -15.75 -3.27
C ASP A 214 -2.71 -15.72 -4.58
N THR A 215 -1.61 -14.99 -4.59
CA THR A 215 -0.79 -14.76 -5.80
C THR A 215 0.18 -15.90 -6.11
N GLU A 216 0.27 -16.90 -5.25
CA GLU A 216 0.98 -18.15 -5.49
C GLU A 216 0.08 -19.18 -6.16
N GLU A 217 -1.24 -19.13 -5.89
CA GLU A 217 -2.22 -20.01 -6.51
C GLU A 217 -2.79 -19.43 -7.82
N ILE A 218 -3.02 -18.11 -7.87
CA ILE A 218 -3.67 -17.41 -9.00
C ILE A 218 -2.68 -16.49 -9.71
N ASP A 219 -2.21 -16.92 -10.88
CA ASP A 219 -1.40 -16.06 -11.75
C ASP A 219 -2.28 -15.26 -12.69
N PHE A 220 -2.74 -14.09 -12.25
CA PHE A 220 -3.57 -13.17 -13.03
C PHE A 220 -2.85 -12.48 -14.21
N ARG A 221 -1.58 -12.84 -14.49
CA ARG A 221 -0.88 -12.49 -15.75
C ARG A 221 -1.27 -13.41 -16.88
N THR A 222 -1.78 -14.59 -16.56
CA THR A 222 -2.37 -15.53 -17.51
C THR A 222 -3.84 -15.20 -17.76
N GLU A 223 -4.37 -15.55 -18.91
CA GLU A 223 -5.78 -15.38 -19.23
C GLU A 223 -6.68 -16.14 -18.24
N GLN A 224 -6.33 -17.38 -17.95
CA GLN A 224 -7.09 -18.23 -17.00
C GLN A 224 -7.13 -17.62 -15.61
N GLY A 225 -6.01 -17.19 -15.05
CA GLY A 225 -5.96 -16.57 -13.72
C GLY A 225 -6.69 -15.23 -13.66
N LEU A 226 -6.61 -14.42 -14.72
CA LEU A 226 -7.35 -13.17 -14.80
C LEU A 226 -8.86 -13.42 -14.85
N GLU A 227 -9.36 -14.36 -15.66
CA GLU A 227 -10.79 -14.70 -15.73
C GLU A 227 -11.31 -15.26 -14.41
N GLN A 228 -10.47 -15.98 -13.64
CA GLN A 228 -10.82 -16.40 -12.29
C GLN A 228 -11.05 -15.19 -11.38
N VAL A 229 -10.13 -14.21 -11.36
CA VAL A 229 -10.28 -12.98 -10.59
C VAL A 229 -11.52 -12.19 -11.02
N VAL A 230 -11.76 -12.06 -12.33
CA VAL A 230 -12.96 -11.42 -12.89
C VAL A 230 -14.23 -12.11 -12.40
N GLY A 231 -14.29 -13.43 -12.43
CA GLY A 231 -15.41 -14.20 -11.93
C GLY A 231 -15.67 -13.95 -10.42
N ASP A 232 -14.60 -13.80 -9.63
CA ASP A 232 -14.70 -13.48 -8.20
C ASP A 232 -15.20 -12.05 -7.97
N ILE A 233 -14.74 -11.09 -8.77
CA ILE A 233 -15.25 -9.71 -8.75
C ILE A 233 -16.75 -9.68 -8.99
N ILE A 234 -17.21 -10.31 -10.08
CA ILE A 234 -18.64 -10.36 -10.44
C ILE A 234 -19.47 -11.04 -9.35
N ARG A 235 -18.97 -12.12 -8.74
CA ARG A 235 -19.67 -12.79 -7.64
C ARG A 235 -19.79 -11.91 -6.39
N THR A 236 -18.77 -11.13 -6.10
CA THR A 236 -18.73 -10.27 -4.89
C THR A 236 -19.53 -8.99 -5.08
N VAL A 237 -19.44 -8.39 -6.27
CA VAL A 237 -20.17 -7.16 -6.65
C VAL A 237 -20.89 -7.39 -7.99
N PRO A 238 -22.09 -8.01 -7.97
CA PRO A 238 -22.77 -8.43 -9.20
C PRO A 238 -23.05 -7.32 -10.21
N GLY A 239 -23.20 -6.08 -9.74
CA GLY A 239 -23.38 -4.91 -10.62
C GLY A 239 -22.20 -4.61 -11.54
N THR A 240 -21.01 -5.20 -11.28
CA THR A 240 -19.85 -5.03 -12.13
C THR A 240 -19.87 -5.88 -13.40
N LYS A 241 -20.81 -6.80 -13.55
CA LYS A 241 -20.85 -7.75 -14.67
C LYS A 241 -20.75 -7.06 -16.03
N ASP A 242 -21.54 -6.02 -16.24
CA ASP A 242 -21.58 -5.28 -17.52
C ASP A 242 -20.24 -4.61 -17.90
N LEU A 243 -19.33 -4.45 -16.93
CA LEU A 243 -17.99 -3.94 -17.19
C LEU A 243 -17.09 -4.98 -17.89
N PHE A 244 -17.41 -6.26 -17.74
CA PHE A 244 -16.61 -7.38 -18.25
C PHE A 244 -17.23 -8.06 -19.49
N ASP A 245 -18.49 -7.78 -19.80
CA ASP A 245 -19.18 -8.25 -21.03
C ASP A 245 -18.77 -7.39 -22.24
#